data_f2f8de2c137a7b024c8c7d96135eff20
#
_entry.id   f2f8de2c137a7b024c8c7d96135eff20
#
_cell.length_a   1.000
_cell.length_b   1.000
_cell.length_c   1.000
_cell.angle_alpha   90.00
_cell.angle_beta   90.00
_cell.angle_gamma   90.00
#
_symmetry.space_group_name_H-M   'P 1'
#
loop_
_entity.id
_entity.type
_entity.pdbx_description
1 polymer ?
#
loop_
_entity_poly.entity_id
_entity_poly.type
_entity_poly.pdbx_seq_one_letter_code
_entity_poly.pdbx_strand_id
1 'polypeptide(L)'
;MLFRSTGLTAQASASPSDKQEALQRLQRAGWKVMMAGDGLNDGPALAAANASIAPGSASDVGRQASDMVFTGDSLLAIPRAIRVSRATMKVVRQNFALAIGYNALAVPLAILGHVTPLIAAIAMSTSSLIVVANSLRLAGEAK
;
A
#
# COMPACT_ATOMS: atom_id res chain seq x y z
N MET A 1 -4.78 -31.31 5.65
CA MET A 1 -3.95 -31.50 6.85
C MET A 1 -2.61 -30.71 6.81
N LEU A 2 -2.59 -29.60 6.04
CA LEU A 2 -1.40 -28.73 5.83
C LEU A 2 -1.16 -27.70 6.95
N PHE A 3 -2.12 -27.49 7.84
CA PHE A 3 -2.10 -26.36 8.80
C PHE A 3 -1.17 -26.55 10.00
N ARG A 4 -0.85 -27.79 10.36
CA ARG A 4 0.04 -28.07 11.50
C ARG A 4 1.53 -27.80 11.19
N SER A 5 1.92 -27.78 9.92
CA SER A 5 3.32 -27.59 9.52
C SER A 5 3.72 -26.11 9.43
N THR A 6 2.77 -25.19 9.36
CA THR A 6 3.02 -23.74 9.18
C THR A 6 3.02 -22.95 10.48
N GLY A 7 2.57 -23.54 11.61
CA GLY A 7 2.40 -22.83 12.88
C GLY A 7 1.32 -21.75 12.86
N LEU A 8 0.52 -21.65 11.79
CA LEU A 8 -0.55 -20.67 11.67
C LEU A 8 -1.82 -21.16 12.34
N THR A 9 -2.57 -20.24 12.93
CA THR A 9 -3.92 -20.52 13.45
C THR A 9 -4.87 -20.72 12.26
N ALA A 10 -5.57 -21.85 12.23
CA ALA A 10 -6.50 -22.18 11.17
C ALA A 10 -7.89 -22.47 11.75
N GLN A 11 -8.91 -21.93 11.13
CA GLN A 11 -10.30 -22.24 11.37
C GLN A 11 -10.87 -22.96 10.14
N ALA A 12 -11.24 -24.21 10.27
CA ALA A 12 -11.83 -24.98 9.19
C ALA A 12 -13.33 -24.65 9.05
N SER A 13 -13.86 -24.80 7.83
CA SER A 13 -15.30 -24.68 7.54
C SER A 13 -15.94 -23.34 7.97
N ALA A 14 -15.18 -22.24 7.95
CA ALA A 14 -15.71 -20.93 8.27
C ALA A 14 -16.72 -20.48 7.19
N SER A 15 -17.92 -20.11 7.62
CA SER A 15 -18.94 -19.54 6.77
C SER A 15 -18.55 -18.10 6.33
N PRO A 16 -19.19 -17.53 5.30
CA PRO A 16 -18.97 -16.12 4.95
C PRO A 16 -19.21 -15.15 6.11
N SER A 17 -20.22 -15.42 6.95
CA SER A 17 -20.52 -14.64 8.15
C SER A 17 -19.42 -14.75 9.21
N ASP A 18 -18.87 -15.94 9.44
CA ASP A 18 -17.78 -16.15 10.40
C ASP A 18 -16.52 -15.36 10.01
N LYS A 19 -16.22 -15.30 8.69
CA LYS A 19 -15.09 -14.54 8.15
C LYS A 19 -15.28 -13.04 8.37
N GLN A 20 -16.48 -12.52 8.11
CA GLN A 20 -16.82 -11.11 8.35
C GLN A 20 -16.75 -10.77 9.85
N GLU A 21 -17.28 -11.62 10.72
CA GLU A 21 -17.24 -11.40 12.17
C GLU A 21 -15.81 -11.42 12.69
N ALA A 22 -14.99 -12.37 12.25
CA ALA A 22 -13.57 -12.44 12.60
C ALA A 22 -12.81 -11.18 12.15
N LEU A 23 -13.08 -10.69 10.93
CA LEU A 23 -12.52 -9.44 10.39
C LEU A 23 -12.91 -8.25 11.28
N GLN A 24 -14.21 -8.08 11.55
CA GLN A 24 -14.69 -6.97 12.36
C GLN A 24 -14.14 -7.01 13.80
N ARG A 25 -14.03 -8.20 14.39
CA ARG A 25 -13.43 -8.37 15.71
C ARG A 25 -11.99 -7.88 15.75
N LEU A 26 -11.18 -8.24 14.74
CA LEU A 26 -9.80 -7.77 14.63
C LEU A 26 -9.73 -6.26 14.43
N GLN A 27 -10.60 -5.71 13.57
CA GLN A 27 -10.65 -4.26 13.32
C GLN A 27 -11.07 -3.47 14.58
N ARG A 28 -12.05 -3.97 15.34
CA ARG A 28 -12.46 -3.37 16.63
C ARG A 28 -11.35 -3.44 17.69
N ALA A 29 -10.50 -4.46 17.62
CA ALA A 29 -9.29 -4.56 18.45
C ALA A 29 -8.14 -3.62 17.99
N GLY A 30 -8.37 -2.78 16.97
CA GLY A 30 -7.40 -1.80 16.47
C GLY A 30 -6.43 -2.35 15.41
N TRP A 31 -6.60 -3.61 14.97
CA TRP A 31 -5.76 -4.19 13.93
C TRP A 31 -6.13 -3.67 12.55
N LYS A 32 -5.11 -3.44 11.71
CA LYS A 32 -5.29 -3.26 10.28
C LYS A 32 -5.21 -4.61 9.60
N VAL A 33 -6.34 -5.04 9.03
CA VAL A 33 -6.50 -6.41 8.50
C VAL A 33 -6.44 -6.39 6.99
N MET A 34 -5.57 -7.25 6.45
CA MET A 34 -5.55 -7.55 5.02
C MET A 34 -6.27 -8.88 4.79
N MET A 35 -7.22 -8.89 3.86
CA MET A 35 -7.95 -10.08 3.43
C MET A 35 -7.43 -10.57 2.09
N ALA A 36 -7.21 -11.86 1.97
CA ALA A 36 -6.93 -12.52 0.69
C ALA A 36 -8.00 -13.57 0.42
N GLY A 37 -8.60 -13.58 -0.76
CA GLY A 37 -9.65 -14.51 -1.12
C GLY A 37 -9.96 -14.51 -2.61
N ASP A 38 -10.72 -15.50 -3.07
CA ASP A 38 -11.14 -15.67 -4.47
C ASP A 38 -12.50 -14.99 -4.78
N GLY A 39 -13.20 -14.52 -3.75
CA GLY A 39 -14.45 -13.78 -3.86
C GLY A 39 -15.70 -14.60 -4.08
N LEU A 40 -15.61 -15.91 -4.30
CA LEU A 40 -16.81 -16.75 -4.52
C LEU A 40 -17.78 -16.67 -3.32
N ASN A 41 -17.21 -16.70 -2.10
CA ASN A 41 -17.95 -16.57 -0.84
C ASN A 41 -17.38 -15.45 0.05
N ASP A 42 -16.32 -14.79 -0.37
CA ASP A 42 -15.52 -13.87 0.44
C ASP A 42 -15.68 -12.39 0.00
N GLY A 43 -16.46 -12.13 -1.03
CA GLY A 43 -16.65 -10.77 -1.58
C GLY A 43 -16.98 -9.72 -0.52
N PRO A 44 -17.98 -9.93 0.37
CA PRO A 44 -18.30 -8.99 1.44
C PRO A 44 -17.15 -8.79 2.44
N ALA A 45 -16.38 -9.85 2.75
CA ALA A 45 -15.22 -9.75 3.66
C ALA A 45 -14.03 -9.05 2.99
N LEU A 46 -13.80 -9.27 1.69
CA LEU A 46 -12.80 -8.54 0.90
C LEU A 46 -13.09 -7.04 0.89
N ALA A 47 -14.34 -6.65 0.60
CA ALA A 47 -14.75 -5.25 0.57
C ALA A 47 -14.70 -4.57 1.95
N ALA A 48 -14.91 -5.31 3.04
CA ALA A 48 -14.89 -4.78 4.39
C ALA A 48 -13.49 -4.72 5.03
N ALA A 49 -12.48 -5.31 4.40
CA ALA A 49 -11.11 -5.33 4.92
C ALA A 49 -10.44 -3.94 4.81
N ASN A 50 -9.38 -3.71 5.60
CA ASN A 50 -8.58 -2.46 5.46
C ASN A 50 -7.71 -2.46 4.19
N ALA A 51 -7.41 -3.64 3.68
CA ALA A 51 -6.81 -3.89 2.38
C ALA A 51 -7.20 -5.29 1.94
N SER A 52 -7.38 -5.50 0.65
CA SER A 52 -7.78 -6.80 0.11
C SER A 52 -7.01 -7.14 -1.16
N ILE A 53 -6.80 -8.45 -1.37
CA ILE A 53 -6.08 -8.95 -2.54
C ILE A 53 -6.74 -10.25 -3.03
N ALA A 54 -6.92 -10.35 -4.35
CA ALA A 54 -7.44 -11.55 -5.00
C ALA A 54 -6.48 -12.06 -6.07
N PRO A 55 -6.44 -13.37 -6.35
CA PRO A 55 -5.75 -13.90 -7.51
C PRO A 55 -6.46 -13.52 -8.81
N GLY A 56 -5.73 -13.47 -9.91
CA GLY A 56 -6.31 -13.21 -11.25
C GLY A 56 -7.32 -14.27 -11.69
N SER A 57 -7.25 -15.48 -11.13
CA SER A 57 -8.20 -16.57 -11.29
C SER A 57 -9.47 -16.44 -10.43
N ALA A 58 -9.54 -15.43 -9.57
CA ALA A 58 -10.72 -15.15 -8.73
C ALA A 58 -11.97 -14.87 -9.57
N SER A 59 -13.13 -15.06 -8.96
CA SER A 59 -14.41 -14.67 -9.56
C SER A 59 -14.43 -13.17 -9.90
N ASP A 60 -15.27 -12.76 -10.84
CA ASP A 60 -15.43 -11.35 -11.18
C ASP A 60 -15.83 -10.51 -9.96
N VAL A 61 -16.67 -11.07 -9.10
CA VAL A 61 -17.06 -10.44 -7.83
C VAL A 61 -15.85 -10.27 -6.92
N GLY A 62 -14.99 -11.28 -6.79
CA GLY A 62 -13.78 -11.21 -5.97
C GLY A 62 -12.78 -10.19 -6.48
N ARG A 63 -12.58 -10.14 -7.80
CA ARG A 63 -11.69 -9.15 -8.42
C ARG A 63 -12.20 -7.72 -8.26
N GLN A 64 -13.51 -7.50 -8.36
CA GLN A 64 -14.12 -6.19 -8.16
C GLN A 64 -14.16 -5.74 -6.69
N ALA A 65 -14.29 -6.70 -5.76
CA ALA A 65 -14.32 -6.44 -4.33
C ALA A 65 -12.94 -6.24 -3.71
N SER A 66 -11.85 -6.57 -4.43
CA SER A 66 -10.48 -6.46 -3.92
C SER A 66 -9.78 -5.19 -4.38
N ASP A 67 -8.93 -4.63 -3.50
CA ASP A 67 -8.10 -3.45 -3.81
C ASP A 67 -6.95 -3.80 -4.77
N MET A 68 -6.49 -5.05 -4.76
CA MET A 68 -5.37 -5.52 -5.55
C MET A 68 -5.67 -6.88 -6.17
N VAL A 69 -5.21 -7.06 -7.40
CA VAL A 69 -5.26 -8.36 -8.09
C VAL A 69 -3.84 -8.77 -8.47
N PHE A 70 -3.43 -9.97 -8.10
CA PHE A 70 -2.13 -10.52 -8.52
C PHE A 70 -2.29 -11.57 -9.62
N THR A 71 -1.35 -11.58 -10.54
CA THR A 71 -1.28 -12.56 -11.62
C THR A 71 -0.40 -13.76 -11.22
N GLY A 72 -0.80 -14.96 -11.65
CA GLY A 72 -0.13 -16.22 -11.31
C GLY A 72 -0.68 -16.87 -10.05
N ASP A 73 -0.20 -18.11 -9.77
CA ASP A 73 -0.77 -18.99 -8.75
C ASP A 73 -0.01 -18.93 -7.40
N SER A 74 1.01 -18.08 -7.32
CA SER A 74 1.89 -18.03 -6.15
C SER A 74 1.38 -17.05 -5.10
N LEU A 75 1.06 -17.55 -3.91
CA LEU A 75 0.71 -16.73 -2.73
C LEU A 75 1.87 -15.84 -2.25
N LEU A 76 3.11 -16.04 -2.77
CA LEU A 76 4.24 -15.14 -2.50
C LEU A 76 4.02 -13.72 -3.03
N ALA A 77 3.05 -13.51 -3.89
CA ALA A 77 2.59 -12.19 -4.31
C ALA A 77 2.12 -11.34 -3.11
N ILE A 78 1.49 -11.95 -2.09
CA ILE A 78 0.98 -11.25 -0.92
C ILE A 78 2.09 -10.58 -0.10
N PRO A 79 3.11 -11.31 0.41
CA PRO A 79 4.21 -10.68 1.16
C PRO A 79 5.02 -9.70 0.28
N ARG A 80 5.09 -9.93 -1.02
CA ARG A 80 5.72 -9.00 -1.97
C ARG A 80 4.92 -7.69 -2.05
N ALA A 81 3.61 -7.75 -2.21
CA ALA A 81 2.74 -6.57 -2.22
C ALA A 81 2.88 -5.75 -0.93
N ILE A 82 2.89 -6.40 0.23
CA ILE A 82 3.08 -5.74 1.53
C ILE A 82 4.45 -5.04 1.60
N ARG A 83 5.51 -5.69 1.14
CA ARG A 83 6.86 -5.13 1.12
C ARG A 83 6.95 -3.89 0.24
N VAL A 84 6.46 -3.99 -1.00
CA VAL A 84 6.44 -2.88 -1.96
C VAL A 84 5.61 -1.73 -1.42
N SER A 85 4.42 -1.98 -0.86
CA SER A 85 3.57 -0.94 -0.27
C SER A 85 4.27 -0.20 0.89
N ARG A 86 5.00 -0.93 1.75
CA ARG A 86 5.78 -0.31 2.84
C ARG A 86 6.94 0.53 2.31
N ALA A 87 7.66 0.04 1.29
CA ALA A 87 8.73 0.79 0.64
C ALA A 87 8.19 2.06 -0.03
N THR A 88 7.08 1.95 -0.75
CA THR A 88 6.37 3.09 -1.35
C THR A 88 6.01 4.14 -0.30
N MET A 89 5.41 3.74 0.80
CA MET A 89 5.03 4.68 1.86
C MET A 89 6.25 5.37 2.50
N LYS A 90 7.38 4.67 2.60
CA LYS A 90 8.65 5.28 3.05
C LYS A 90 9.12 6.38 2.10
N VAL A 91 9.11 6.11 0.79
CA VAL A 91 9.50 7.09 -0.22
C VAL A 91 8.53 8.27 -0.27
N VAL A 92 7.22 8.01 -0.17
CA VAL A 92 6.19 9.07 -0.09
C VAL A 92 6.48 10.00 1.09
N ARG A 93 6.73 9.46 2.28
CA ARG A 93 7.07 10.28 3.46
C ARG A 93 8.36 11.08 3.27
N GLN A 94 9.37 10.50 2.63
CA GLN A 94 10.61 11.21 2.31
C GLN A 94 10.36 12.37 1.34
N ASN A 95 9.58 12.15 0.28
CA ASN A 95 9.23 13.19 -0.69
C ASN A 95 8.42 14.32 -0.04
N PHE A 96 7.47 13.99 0.85
CA PHE A 96 6.76 15.00 1.63
C PHE A 96 7.68 15.80 2.55
N ALA A 97 8.60 15.14 3.25
CA ALA A 97 9.57 15.82 4.10
C ALA A 97 10.48 16.76 3.30
N LEU A 98 10.94 16.32 2.12
CA LEU A 98 11.72 17.16 1.20
C LEU A 98 10.91 18.37 0.72
N ALA A 99 9.65 18.16 0.34
CA ALA A 99 8.78 19.25 -0.14
C ALA A 99 8.50 20.28 0.97
N ILE A 100 8.20 19.82 2.19
CA ILE A 100 7.96 20.69 3.34
C ILE A 100 9.25 21.46 3.70
N GLY A 101 10.38 20.75 3.78
CA GLY A 101 11.67 21.35 4.10
C GLY A 101 12.09 22.40 3.07
N TYR A 102 11.93 22.09 1.79
CA TYR A 102 12.18 23.04 0.70
C TYR A 102 11.31 24.29 0.84
N ASN A 103 10.00 24.14 1.02
CA ASN A 103 9.09 25.28 1.14
C ASN A 103 9.33 26.09 2.43
N ALA A 104 9.70 25.44 3.53
CA ALA A 104 10.02 26.11 4.78
C ALA A 104 11.25 27.02 4.67
N LEU A 105 12.16 26.73 3.75
CA LEU A 105 13.32 27.58 3.45
C LEU A 105 13.03 28.59 2.34
N ALA A 106 12.42 28.13 1.25
CA ALA A 106 12.24 28.96 0.04
C ALA A 106 11.23 30.09 0.26
N VAL A 107 10.13 29.83 0.98
CA VAL A 107 9.07 30.84 1.19
C VAL A 107 9.57 32.05 2.01
N PRO A 108 10.23 31.88 3.18
CA PRO A 108 10.78 33.03 3.90
C PRO A 108 11.82 33.82 3.09
N LEU A 109 12.70 33.13 2.37
CA LEU A 109 13.71 33.79 1.52
C LEU A 109 13.06 34.60 0.37
N ALA A 110 11.98 34.10 -0.19
CA ALA A 110 11.22 34.80 -1.21
C ALA A 110 10.52 36.07 -0.64
N ILE A 111 9.92 35.96 0.55
CA ILE A 111 9.29 37.10 1.23
C ILE A 111 10.31 38.18 1.56
N LEU A 112 11.51 37.81 1.96
CA LEU A 112 12.61 38.72 2.23
C LEU A 112 13.25 39.35 0.97
N GLY A 113 12.74 39.00 -0.22
CA GLY A 113 13.22 39.56 -1.49
C GLY A 113 14.56 39.01 -1.99
N HIS A 114 15.07 37.93 -1.40
CA HIS A 114 16.34 37.30 -1.77
C HIS A 114 16.24 36.32 -2.95
N VAL A 115 15.04 36.11 -3.49
CA VAL A 115 14.80 35.12 -4.56
C VAL A 115 14.43 35.82 -5.85
N THR A 116 15.31 35.71 -6.85
CA THR A 116 15.01 36.15 -8.22
C THR A 116 14.18 35.08 -8.96
N PRO A 117 13.44 35.43 -10.02
CA PRO A 117 12.70 34.45 -10.83
C PRO A 117 13.57 33.31 -11.36
N LEU A 118 14.81 33.59 -11.71
CA LEU A 118 15.77 32.57 -12.17
C LEU A 118 16.15 31.60 -11.06
N ILE A 119 16.45 32.10 -9.87
CA ILE A 119 16.76 31.28 -8.69
C ILE A 119 15.56 30.40 -8.36
N ALA A 120 14.34 30.93 -8.38
CA ALA A 120 13.12 30.17 -8.14
C ALA A 120 12.95 29.03 -9.16
N ALA A 121 13.14 29.31 -10.44
CA ALA A 121 13.02 28.30 -11.50
C ALA A 121 14.04 27.17 -11.35
N ILE A 122 15.30 27.49 -11.06
CA ILE A 122 16.35 26.48 -10.83
C ILE A 122 16.02 25.64 -9.59
N ALA A 123 15.62 26.26 -8.50
CA ALA A 123 15.30 25.60 -7.25
C ALA A 123 14.09 24.64 -7.40
N MET A 124 13.02 25.06 -8.08
CA MET A 124 11.86 24.22 -8.39
C MET A 124 12.24 23.01 -9.25
N SER A 125 13.02 23.24 -10.31
CA SER A 125 13.47 22.17 -11.21
C SER A 125 14.33 21.15 -10.46
N THR A 126 15.26 21.62 -9.64
CA THR A 126 16.14 20.76 -8.83
C THR A 126 15.33 19.94 -7.81
N SER A 127 14.39 20.57 -7.10
CA SER A 127 13.50 19.88 -6.16
C SER A 127 12.69 18.76 -6.84
N SER A 128 12.13 19.04 -8.01
CA SER A 128 11.39 18.05 -8.80
C SER A 128 12.27 16.87 -9.22
N LEU A 129 13.49 17.12 -9.67
CA LEU A 129 14.44 16.07 -10.06
C LEU A 129 14.82 15.18 -8.86
N ILE A 130 15.02 15.77 -7.69
CA ILE A 130 15.32 15.01 -6.45
C ILE A 130 14.17 14.08 -6.10
N VAL A 131 12.92 14.57 -6.14
CA VAL A 131 11.71 13.77 -5.85
C VAL A 131 11.56 12.61 -6.85
N VAL A 132 11.76 12.88 -8.16
CA VAL A 132 11.73 11.85 -9.19
C VAL A 132 12.81 10.81 -8.98
N ALA A 133 14.07 11.26 -8.76
CA ALA A 133 15.20 10.36 -8.52
C ALA A 133 14.97 9.47 -7.28
N ASN A 134 14.42 10.03 -6.19
CA ASN A 134 14.07 9.27 -5.00
C ASN A 134 12.96 8.23 -5.29
N SER A 135 11.97 8.59 -6.10
CA SER A 135 10.87 7.70 -6.49
C SER A 135 11.33 6.54 -7.39
N LEU A 136 12.32 6.77 -8.26
CA LEU A 136 12.88 5.73 -9.13
C LEU A 136 13.58 4.60 -8.36
N ARG A 137 14.00 4.84 -7.11
CA ARG A 137 14.57 3.79 -6.25
C ARG A 137 13.60 2.64 -5.97
N LEU A 138 12.27 2.93 -6.02
CA LEU A 138 11.25 1.89 -5.86
C LEU A 138 11.25 0.84 -6.96
N ALA A 139 11.72 1.19 -8.16
CA ALA A 139 11.80 0.22 -9.26
C ALA A 139 12.72 -0.97 -8.96
N GLY A 140 13.70 -0.80 -8.06
CA GLY A 140 14.57 -1.86 -7.57
C GLY A 140 13.91 -2.78 -6.53
N GLU A 141 12.98 -2.27 -5.76
CA GLU A 141 12.27 -3.02 -4.70
C GLU A 141 11.15 -3.91 -5.28
N ALA A 142 10.69 -3.62 -6.48
CA ALA A 142 9.61 -4.34 -7.16
C ALA A 142 10.09 -5.62 -7.88
N LYS A 143 11.40 -5.82 -8.03
CA LYS A 143 12.00 -7.04 -8.60
C LYS A 143 12.26 -8.06 -7.49
#